data_029f487789e21d9c75be20edad3fa852
#
_entry.id   029f487789e21d9c75be20edad3fa852
#
_cell.length_a   1.000
_cell.length_b   1.000
_cell.length_c   1.000
_cell.angle_alpha   90.00
_cell.angle_beta   90.00
_cell.angle_gamma   90.00
#
_symmetry.space_group_name_H-M   'P 1'
#
loop_
_entity.id
_entity.type
_entity.pdbx_description
1 polymer ?
#
loop_
_entity_poly.entity_id
_entity_poly.type
_entity_poly.pdbx_seq_one_letter_code
_entity_poly.pdbx_strand_id
1 'polypeptide(L)'
;MASLNLSFGGESPGGVYHSVYDSFEWYTRFSDTDFTYGRTLAQVTGTAVLRLSEAAVLPFRFSDMSDTLARYAAEVQKLHAGKKDAPAIDFAPLTAAVAALSKASMAFEKAHAGVPAASAKALQTQEEALKVVNQLVFSSERRLGNEAGLPRRDWFRHQIYAPGFYTGYGVKTLPQIREGLEEGQWDEARQGVTKVAAAINALAAQVDRASAGLSRVGK
;
A
#
# COMPACT_ATOMS: atom_id res chain seq x y z
N MET A 1 -1.61 7.33 0.35
CA MET A 1 -1.99 7.55 -1.07
C MET A 1 -1.18 6.59 -1.92
N ALA A 2 -1.86 5.80 -2.75
CA ALA A 2 -1.15 4.88 -3.66
C ALA A 2 -0.26 5.70 -4.61
N SER A 3 0.98 5.29 -4.76
CA SER A 3 1.98 5.98 -5.58
C SER A 3 2.85 4.96 -6.32
N LEU A 4 3.38 5.39 -7.45
CA LEU A 4 4.31 4.62 -8.26
C LEU A 4 5.63 5.39 -8.33
N ASN A 5 6.72 4.72 -7.97
CA ASN A 5 8.07 5.25 -8.16
C ASN A 5 8.78 4.36 -9.19
N LEU A 6 9.10 4.95 -10.34
CA LEU A 6 9.71 4.23 -11.46
C LEU A 6 11.15 4.73 -11.64
N SER A 7 12.08 3.79 -11.74
CA SER A 7 13.49 4.10 -11.98
C SER A 7 14.16 2.95 -12.73
N PHE A 8 15.30 3.22 -13.34
CA PHE A 8 16.24 2.19 -13.74
C PHE A 8 17.29 1.99 -12.66
N GLY A 9 17.64 0.74 -12.37
CA GLY A 9 18.79 0.40 -11.56
C GLY A 9 20.04 0.37 -12.43
N GLY A 10 21.20 0.74 -11.85
CA GLY A 10 22.49 0.51 -12.50
C GLY A 10 22.99 -0.92 -12.31
N GLU A 11 23.95 -1.33 -13.11
CA GLU A 11 24.63 -2.64 -13.00
C GLU A 11 25.54 -2.74 -11.78
N SER A 12 25.95 -1.59 -11.24
CA SER A 12 26.81 -1.46 -10.07
C SER A 12 26.09 -0.72 -8.94
N PRO A 13 26.26 -1.17 -7.69
CA PRO A 13 25.74 -0.42 -6.53
C PRO A 13 26.53 0.86 -6.24
N GLY A 14 27.70 1.04 -6.85
CA GLY A 14 28.49 2.25 -6.76
C GLY A 14 27.92 3.33 -7.65
N GLY A 15 28.06 4.57 -7.25
CA GLY A 15 27.63 5.70 -8.03
C GLY A 15 28.19 7.01 -7.50
N VAL A 16 27.91 8.06 -8.21
CA VAL A 16 28.32 9.42 -7.87
C VAL A 16 27.31 10.12 -6.95
N TYR A 17 26.23 9.43 -6.58
CA TYR A 17 25.16 9.94 -5.72
C TYR A 17 25.71 10.59 -4.45
N HIS A 18 25.29 11.81 -4.16
CA HIS A 18 25.77 12.63 -3.05
C HIS A 18 27.25 13.02 -3.12
N SER A 19 27.87 12.95 -4.30
CA SER A 19 29.24 13.42 -4.50
C SER A 19 29.28 14.68 -5.38
N VAL A 20 30.45 15.33 -5.43
CA VAL A 20 30.69 16.46 -6.33
C VAL A 20 30.60 16.06 -7.81
N TYR A 21 30.71 14.79 -8.11
CA TYR A 21 30.59 14.24 -9.47
C TYR A 21 29.15 13.94 -9.89
N ASP A 22 28.16 14.09 -9.00
CA ASP A 22 26.74 13.93 -9.32
C ASP A 22 26.27 15.17 -10.10
N SER A 23 26.69 15.23 -11.35
CA SER A 23 26.47 16.36 -12.26
C SER A 23 25.91 15.91 -13.60
N PHE A 24 25.23 16.82 -14.28
CA PHE A 24 24.71 16.59 -15.63
C PHE A 24 25.82 16.22 -16.63
N GLU A 25 26.99 16.85 -16.52
CA GLU A 25 28.13 16.55 -17.37
C GLU A 25 28.61 15.10 -17.19
N TRP A 26 28.75 14.65 -15.95
CA TRP A 26 29.10 13.27 -15.66
C TRP A 26 28.04 12.30 -16.20
N TYR A 27 26.77 12.59 -15.96
CA TYR A 27 25.64 11.77 -16.41
C TYR A 27 25.66 11.59 -17.94
N THR A 28 25.80 12.68 -18.69
CA THR A 28 25.79 12.65 -20.17
C THR A 28 27.05 12.08 -20.78
N ARG A 29 28.16 12.06 -20.03
CA ARG A 29 29.44 11.53 -20.51
C ARG A 29 29.65 10.06 -20.20
N PHE A 30 29.18 9.58 -19.06
CA PHE A 30 29.52 8.25 -18.54
C PHE A 30 28.32 7.35 -18.22
N SER A 31 27.11 7.87 -18.22
CA SER A 31 25.90 7.12 -17.88
C SER A 31 24.97 7.02 -19.09
N ASP A 32 24.07 7.96 -19.28
CA ASP A 32 23.06 7.96 -20.36
C ASP A 32 23.45 8.95 -21.45
N THR A 33 24.47 8.59 -22.20
CA THR A 33 25.17 9.52 -23.13
C THR A 33 24.31 9.99 -24.30
N ASP A 34 23.28 9.22 -24.68
CA ASP A 34 22.34 9.52 -25.77
C ASP A 34 20.89 9.71 -25.25
N PHE A 35 20.70 9.77 -23.95
CA PHE A 35 19.41 9.90 -23.27
C PHE A 35 18.43 8.75 -23.56
N THR A 36 18.92 7.59 -23.94
CA THR A 36 18.06 6.43 -24.24
C THR A 36 17.30 5.97 -23.00
N TYR A 37 17.95 5.86 -21.86
CA TYR A 37 17.32 5.42 -20.61
C TYR A 37 16.36 6.49 -20.06
N GLY A 38 16.77 7.76 -20.02
CA GLY A 38 15.92 8.86 -19.58
C GLY A 38 14.66 8.99 -20.42
N ARG A 39 14.79 8.93 -21.75
CA ARG A 39 13.67 8.95 -22.69
C ARG A 39 12.74 7.75 -22.50
N THR A 40 13.29 6.55 -22.37
CA THR A 40 12.51 5.32 -22.15
C THR A 40 11.74 5.40 -20.83
N LEU A 41 12.36 5.87 -19.76
CA LEU A 41 11.69 6.06 -18.47
C LEU A 41 10.51 7.05 -18.58
N ALA A 42 10.71 8.17 -19.28
CA ALA A 42 9.66 9.15 -19.53
C ALA A 42 8.50 8.53 -20.35
N GLN A 43 8.79 7.73 -21.37
CA GLN A 43 7.78 7.04 -22.19
C GLN A 43 7.00 6.00 -21.37
N VAL A 44 7.67 5.20 -20.55
CA VAL A 44 7.03 4.21 -19.67
C VAL A 44 6.13 4.90 -18.66
N THR A 45 6.65 5.95 -18.02
CA THR A 45 5.89 6.73 -17.03
C THR A 45 4.68 7.40 -17.67
N GLY A 46 4.86 8.07 -18.82
CA GLY A 46 3.76 8.69 -19.56
C GLY A 46 2.70 7.68 -19.99
N THR A 47 3.12 6.50 -20.47
CA THR A 47 2.19 5.42 -20.83
C THR A 47 1.41 4.93 -19.60
N ALA A 48 2.07 4.76 -18.45
CA ALA A 48 1.39 4.38 -17.22
C ALA A 48 0.35 5.42 -16.79
N VAL A 49 0.71 6.71 -16.85
CA VAL A 49 -0.22 7.82 -16.53
C VAL A 49 -1.44 7.79 -17.45
N LEU A 50 -1.24 7.69 -18.77
CA LEU A 50 -2.34 7.64 -19.73
C LEU A 50 -3.27 6.44 -19.47
N ARG A 51 -2.70 5.25 -19.29
CA ARG A 51 -3.50 4.04 -19.01
C ARG A 51 -4.29 4.13 -17.71
N LEU A 52 -3.72 4.72 -16.67
CA LEU A 52 -4.41 4.91 -15.39
C LEU A 52 -5.51 5.98 -15.50
N SER A 53 -5.26 7.06 -16.23
CA SER A 53 -6.24 8.14 -16.40
C SER A 53 -7.44 7.74 -17.27
N GLU A 54 -7.23 6.82 -18.22
CA GLU A 54 -8.29 6.31 -19.12
C GLU A 54 -8.94 5.02 -18.62
N ALA A 55 -8.47 4.44 -17.51
CA ALA A 55 -9.02 3.22 -16.98
C ALA A 55 -10.46 3.41 -16.49
N ALA A 56 -11.39 2.64 -17.03
CA ALA A 56 -12.78 2.65 -16.58
C ALA A 56 -12.89 2.29 -15.08
N VAL A 57 -12.08 1.32 -14.65
CA VAL A 57 -11.89 0.96 -13.24
C VAL A 57 -10.39 0.98 -12.95
N LEU A 58 -10.01 1.64 -11.87
CA LEU A 58 -8.61 1.68 -11.44
C LEU A 58 -8.09 0.27 -11.16
N PRO A 59 -6.93 -0.12 -11.71
CA PRO A 59 -6.42 -1.50 -11.68
C PRO A 59 -5.73 -1.84 -10.35
N PHE A 60 -6.42 -1.60 -9.23
CA PHE A 60 -5.92 -1.95 -7.91
C PHE A 60 -6.04 -3.45 -7.66
N ARG A 61 -5.01 -4.03 -7.08
CA ARG A 61 -4.96 -5.41 -6.63
C ARG A 61 -4.87 -5.45 -5.11
N PHE A 62 -6.04 -5.58 -4.48
CA PHE A 62 -6.11 -5.62 -3.02
C PHE A 62 -5.61 -6.95 -2.44
N SER A 63 -5.53 -8.03 -3.25
CA SER A 63 -4.89 -9.29 -2.84
C SER A 63 -3.42 -9.09 -2.48
N ASP A 64 -2.65 -8.32 -3.27
CA ASP A 64 -1.25 -8.03 -3.00
C ASP A 64 -1.08 -7.29 -1.65
N MET A 65 -2.04 -6.41 -1.31
CA MET A 65 -2.07 -5.74 -0.01
C MET A 65 -2.40 -6.72 1.12
N SER A 66 -3.41 -7.59 0.94
CA SER A 66 -3.79 -8.56 1.97
C SER A 66 -2.67 -9.55 2.26
N ASP A 67 -1.96 -10.03 1.24
CA ASP A 67 -0.82 -10.93 1.37
C ASP A 67 0.36 -10.26 2.09
N THR A 68 0.58 -8.99 1.76
CA THR A 68 1.61 -8.18 2.44
C THR A 68 1.28 -7.99 3.92
N LEU A 69 0.02 -7.70 4.26
CA LEU A 69 -0.42 -7.56 5.64
C LEU A 69 -0.38 -8.88 6.41
N ALA A 70 -0.69 -10.02 5.74
CA ALA A 70 -0.53 -11.35 6.33
C ALA A 70 0.93 -11.61 6.73
N ARG A 71 1.88 -11.28 5.85
CA ARG A 71 3.31 -11.39 6.14
C ARG A 71 3.72 -10.52 7.30
N TYR A 72 3.30 -9.24 7.34
CA TYR A 72 3.63 -8.34 8.44
C TYR A 72 3.03 -8.80 9.77
N ALA A 73 1.80 -9.34 9.75
CA ALA A 73 1.18 -9.93 10.95
C ALA A 73 1.99 -11.13 11.46
N ALA A 74 2.42 -12.03 10.57
CA ALA A 74 3.27 -13.16 10.94
C ALA A 74 4.64 -12.70 11.49
N GLU A 75 5.24 -11.66 10.94
CA GLU A 75 6.51 -11.11 11.41
C GLU A 75 6.40 -10.57 12.84
N VAL A 76 5.36 -9.82 13.19
CA VAL A 76 5.19 -9.29 14.56
C VAL A 76 4.84 -10.40 15.54
N GLN A 77 4.08 -11.43 15.14
CA GLN A 77 3.83 -12.62 15.96
C GLN A 77 5.14 -13.38 16.24
N LYS A 78 5.97 -13.57 15.22
CA LYS A 78 7.29 -14.19 15.36
C LYS A 78 8.22 -13.37 16.26
N LEU A 79 8.19 -12.04 16.11
CA LEU A 79 8.96 -11.13 16.96
C LEU A 79 8.55 -11.28 18.44
N HIS A 80 7.25 -11.31 18.71
CA HIS A 80 6.70 -11.51 20.06
C HIS A 80 7.12 -12.88 20.63
N ALA A 81 6.96 -13.96 19.86
CA ALA A 81 7.33 -15.32 20.28
C ALA A 81 8.82 -15.47 20.60
N GLY A 82 9.67 -14.66 19.98
CA GLY A 82 11.12 -14.62 20.26
C GLY A 82 11.51 -13.82 21.50
N LYS A 83 10.58 -13.12 22.15
CA LYS A 83 10.85 -12.31 23.34
C LYS A 83 10.71 -13.15 24.60
N LYS A 84 11.82 -13.27 25.35
CA LYS A 84 11.84 -13.99 26.62
C LYS A 84 11.00 -13.23 27.66
N ASP A 85 10.19 -13.95 28.42
CA ASP A 85 9.35 -13.39 29.48
C ASP A 85 8.31 -12.33 29.02
N ALA A 86 7.98 -12.32 27.73
CA ALA A 86 6.95 -11.42 27.22
C ALA A 86 5.55 -11.84 27.72
N PRO A 87 4.72 -10.90 28.18
CA PRO A 87 3.34 -11.22 28.54
C PRO A 87 2.54 -11.59 27.29
N ALA A 88 1.53 -12.42 27.45
CA ALA A 88 0.68 -12.85 26.34
C ALA A 88 0.01 -11.64 25.64
N ILE A 89 0.03 -11.66 24.31
CA ILE A 89 -0.67 -10.73 23.45
C ILE A 89 -1.57 -11.52 22.50
N ASP A 90 -2.85 -11.18 22.48
CA ASP A 90 -3.81 -11.79 21.56
C ASP A 90 -3.71 -11.11 20.18
N PHE A 91 -3.23 -11.85 19.19
CA PHE A 91 -3.16 -11.44 17.78
C PHE A 91 -4.38 -11.89 16.95
N ALA A 92 -5.35 -12.59 17.54
CA ALA A 92 -6.51 -13.09 16.81
C ALA A 92 -7.30 -11.97 16.09
N PRO A 93 -7.50 -10.78 16.68
CA PRO A 93 -8.18 -9.68 15.99
C PRO A 93 -7.46 -9.24 14.72
N LEU A 94 -6.12 -9.18 14.75
CA LEU A 94 -5.30 -8.82 13.58
C LEU A 94 -5.40 -9.89 12.49
N THR A 95 -5.27 -11.15 12.85
CA THR A 95 -5.37 -12.28 11.91
C THR A 95 -6.76 -12.34 11.27
N ALA A 96 -7.81 -12.15 12.05
CA ALA A 96 -9.18 -12.12 11.56
C ALA A 96 -9.42 -10.95 10.58
N ALA A 97 -8.89 -9.76 10.89
CA ALA A 97 -9.00 -8.60 10.01
C ALA A 97 -8.27 -8.81 8.67
N VAL A 98 -7.08 -9.40 8.69
CA VAL A 98 -6.34 -9.76 7.47
C VAL A 98 -7.12 -10.76 6.63
N ALA A 99 -7.70 -11.79 7.25
CA ALA A 99 -8.53 -12.78 6.56
C ALA A 99 -9.79 -12.13 5.93
N ALA A 100 -10.43 -11.20 6.63
CA ALA A 100 -11.57 -10.45 6.11
C ALA A 100 -11.17 -9.60 4.88
N LEU A 101 -10.03 -8.93 4.93
CA LEU A 101 -9.51 -8.17 3.79
C LEU A 101 -9.19 -9.10 2.61
N SER A 102 -8.55 -10.24 2.84
CA SER A 102 -8.26 -11.22 1.78
C SER A 102 -9.52 -11.68 1.08
N LYS A 103 -10.58 -12.01 1.82
CA LYS A 103 -11.88 -12.36 1.26
C LYS A 103 -12.49 -11.23 0.42
N ALA A 104 -12.48 -10.01 0.94
CA ALA A 104 -12.98 -8.83 0.22
C ALA A 104 -12.20 -8.56 -1.06
N SER A 105 -10.85 -8.73 -1.01
CA SER A 105 -9.95 -8.57 -2.14
C SER A 105 -10.25 -9.53 -3.27
N MET A 106 -10.43 -10.83 -2.96
CA MET A 106 -10.78 -11.84 -3.96
C MET A 106 -12.16 -11.55 -4.60
N ALA A 107 -13.13 -11.08 -3.81
CA ALA A 107 -14.44 -10.70 -4.33
C ALA A 107 -14.35 -9.50 -5.27
N PHE A 108 -13.53 -8.49 -4.91
CA PHE A 108 -13.30 -7.31 -5.75
C PHE A 108 -12.62 -7.70 -7.06
N GLU A 109 -11.56 -8.50 -7.04
CA GLU A 109 -10.82 -8.90 -8.24
C GLU A 109 -11.70 -9.75 -9.18
N LYS A 110 -12.54 -10.62 -8.62
CA LYS A 110 -13.52 -11.36 -9.39
C LYS A 110 -14.53 -10.43 -10.07
N ALA A 111 -15.06 -9.45 -9.35
CA ALA A 111 -15.98 -8.46 -9.89
C ALA A 111 -15.31 -7.57 -10.94
N HIS A 112 -14.05 -7.15 -10.69
CA HIS A 112 -13.25 -6.36 -11.63
C HIS A 112 -13.00 -7.11 -12.94
N ALA A 113 -12.66 -8.39 -12.88
CA ALA A 113 -12.45 -9.23 -14.06
C ALA A 113 -13.74 -9.42 -14.89
N GLY A 114 -14.90 -9.29 -14.25
CA GLY A 114 -16.21 -9.35 -14.91
C GLY A 114 -16.65 -8.05 -15.57
N VAL A 115 -15.93 -6.93 -15.36
CA VAL A 115 -16.21 -5.67 -16.07
C VAL A 115 -15.76 -5.83 -17.51
N PRO A 116 -16.67 -5.74 -18.51
CA PRO A 116 -16.27 -5.88 -19.91
C PRO A 116 -15.18 -4.86 -20.25
N ALA A 117 -14.22 -5.24 -21.10
CA ALA A 117 -13.36 -4.31 -21.81
C ALA A 117 -14.25 -3.51 -22.81
N ALA A 118 -15.24 -2.82 -22.27
CA ALA A 118 -16.28 -2.17 -23.05
C ALA A 118 -15.72 -0.92 -23.72
N SER A 119 -16.21 -0.66 -24.92
CA SER A 119 -15.98 0.63 -25.58
C SER A 119 -16.42 1.78 -24.65
N ALA A 120 -15.74 2.90 -24.71
CA ALA A 120 -16.09 4.12 -23.95
C ALA A 120 -17.61 4.45 -24.01
N LYS A 121 -18.26 4.10 -25.11
CA LYS A 121 -19.70 4.32 -25.34
C LYS A 121 -20.60 3.43 -24.46
N ALA A 122 -20.23 2.17 -24.22
CA ALA A 122 -20.98 1.30 -23.33
C ALA A 122 -20.79 1.67 -21.86
N LEU A 123 -19.65 2.30 -21.51
CA LEU A 123 -19.35 2.78 -20.17
C LEU A 123 -20.05 4.12 -19.85
N GLN A 124 -20.44 4.93 -20.84
CA GLN A 124 -21.14 6.19 -20.62
C GLN A 124 -22.45 6.04 -19.85
N THR A 125 -23.21 4.95 -20.07
CA THR A 125 -24.47 4.70 -19.34
C THR A 125 -24.23 4.31 -17.88
N GLN A 126 -23.00 3.97 -17.51
CA GLN A 126 -22.62 3.50 -16.17
C GLN A 126 -21.57 4.40 -15.51
N GLU A 127 -21.30 5.55 -16.11
CA GLU A 127 -20.23 6.47 -15.71
C GLU A 127 -20.32 6.87 -14.24
N GLU A 128 -21.51 7.19 -13.73
CA GLU A 128 -21.68 7.58 -12.34
C GLU A 128 -21.41 6.42 -11.36
N ALA A 129 -21.81 5.20 -11.71
CA ALA A 129 -21.52 4.04 -10.89
C ALA A 129 -20.01 3.74 -10.86
N LEU A 130 -19.32 3.89 -11.99
CA LEU A 130 -17.88 3.73 -12.10
C LEU A 130 -17.11 4.81 -11.33
N LYS A 131 -17.58 6.07 -11.37
CA LYS A 131 -17.02 7.16 -10.55
C LYS A 131 -17.09 6.83 -9.06
N VAL A 132 -18.22 6.33 -8.58
CA VAL A 132 -18.38 5.92 -7.17
C VAL A 132 -17.43 4.79 -6.82
N VAL A 133 -17.31 3.77 -7.66
CA VAL A 133 -16.36 2.67 -7.46
C VAL A 133 -14.93 3.18 -7.42
N ASN A 134 -14.51 3.98 -8.42
CA ASN A 134 -13.16 4.53 -8.48
C ASN A 134 -12.86 5.41 -7.27
N GLN A 135 -13.83 6.19 -6.76
CA GLN A 135 -13.67 6.98 -5.55
C GLN A 135 -13.43 6.08 -4.32
N LEU A 136 -14.13 4.95 -4.20
CA LEU A 136 -13.89 3.98 -3.14
C LEU A 136 -12.49 3.35 -3.26
N VAL A 137 -12.10 2.95 -4.47
CA VAL A 137 -10.76 2.38 -4.75
C VAL A 137 -9.67 3.40 -4.46
N PHE A 138 -9.77 4.59 -5.03
CA PHE A 138 -8.78 5.67 -4.89
C PHE A 138 -8.57 6.12 -3.44
N SER A 139 -9.65 6.18 -2.65
CA SER A 139 -9.59 6.62 -1.26
C SER A 139 -9.35 5.48 -0.25
N SER A 140 -9.16 4.25 -0.70
CA SER A 140 -9.10 3.05 0.14
C SER A 140 -7.99 3.13 1.20
N GLU A 141 -6.80 3.57 0.84
CA GLU A 141 -5.65 3.67 1.75
C GLU A 141 -5.89 4.62 2.93
N ARG A 142 -6.79 5.61 2.78
CA ARG A 142 -7.15 6.50 3.88
C ARG A 142 -7.79 5.76 5.07
N ARG A 143 -8.32 4.55 4.83
CA ARG A 143 -8.88 3.70 5.90
C ARG A 143 -7.81 3.10 6.81
N LEU A 144 -6.57 3.11 6.35
CA LEU A 144 -5.42 2.65 7.15
C LEU A 144 -4.86 3.71 8.09
N GLY A 145 -5.46 4.90 8.13
CA GLY A 145 -5.13 5.97 9.06
C GLY A 145 -5.94 5.91 10.35
N ASN A 146 -5.36 6.45 11.44
CA ASN A 146 -6.02 6.68 12.72
C ASN A 146 -5.80 8.13 13.14
N GLU A 147 -6.86 8.83 13.53
CA GLU A 147 -6.80 10.25 13.90
C GLU A 147 -5.90 10.52 15.12
N ALA A 148 -5.83 9.58 16.04
CA ALA A 148 -4.95 9.70 17.21
C ALA A 148 -3.46 9.51 16.88
N GLY A 149 -3.14 9.08 15.66
CA GLY A 149 -1.77 8.83 15.23
C GLY A 149 -1.08 7.68 15.98
N LEU A 150 0.25 7.66 15.84
CA LEU A 150 1.11 6.70 16.51
C LEU A 150 1.55 7.22 17.89
N PRO A 151 1.83 6.36 18.86
CA PRO A 151 2.37 6.76 20.16
C PRO A 151 3.58 7.67 19.99
N ARG A 152 3.64 8.78 20.78
CA ARG A 152 4.74 9.76 20.83
C ARG A 152 5.01 10.53 19.52
N ARG A 153 4.17 10.32 18.45
CA ARG A 153 4.25 10.99 17.15
C ARG A 153 2.90 10.97 16.46
N ASP A 154 1.95 11.67 17.02
CA ASP A 154 0.53 11.75 16.61
C ASP A 154 0.34 12.28 15.18
N TRP A 155 1.33 12.99 14.63
CA TRP A 155 1.32 13.42 13.23
C TRP A 155 1.45 12.27 12.23
N PHE A 156 2.02 11.09 12.61
CA PHE A 156 2.02 9.89 11.79
C PHE A 156 0.75 9.08 12.05
N ARG A 157 -0.20 9.20 11.13
CA ARG A 157 -1.53 8.58 11.27
C ARG A 157 -1.65 7.19 10.64
N HIS A 158 -0.77 6.84 9.72
CA HIS A 158 -0.83 5.57 9.00
C HIS A 158 -0.44 4.40 9.91
N GLN A 159 -1.31 3.36 9.97
CA GLN A 159 -1.16 2.28 10.94
C GLN A 159 -0.32 1.10 10.42
N ILE A 160 -0.05 1.06 9.10
CA ILE A 160 0.65 -0.07 8.48
C ILE A 160 2.13 0.19 8.36
N TYR A 161 2.55 1.41 8.04
CA TYR A 161 3.96 1.78 7.94
C TYR A 161 4.18 3.25 8.25
N ALA A 162 5.29 3.50 8.90
CA ALA A 162 5.79 4.84 9.20
C ALA A 162 7.32 4.78 9.29
N PRO A 163 8.03 5.91 9.20
CA PRO A 163 9.43 5.96 9.63
C PRO A 163 9.56 5.44 11.05
N GLY A 164 10.60 4.66 11.34
CA GLY A 164 10.83 4.16 12.70
C GLY A 164 11.09 5.31 13.67
N PHE A 165 10.74 5.12 14.95
CA PHE A 165 10.88 6.16 15.97
C PHE A 165 12.34 6.62 16.13
N TYR A 166 13.27 5.66 16.04
CA TYR A 166 14.71 5.91 16.15
C TYR A 166 15.47 5.77 14.82
N THR A 167 14.78 5.54 13.70
CA THR A 167 15.43 5.27 12.40
C THR A 167 14.89 6.22 11.34
N GLY A 168 15.65 7.24 10.95
CA GLY A 168 15.20 8.26 10.01
C GLY A 168 14.75 7.72 8.65
N TYR A 169 15.55 6.85 8.02
CA TYR A 169 15.25 6.25 6.70
C TYR A 169 14.60 4.87 6.77
N GLY A 170 14.63 4.22 7.94
CA GLY A 170 14.09 2.88 8.11
C GLY A 170 12.56 2.91 8.26
N VAL A 171 11.85 2.24 7.37
CA VAL A 171 10.40 2.05 7.49
C VAL A 171 10.11 0.93 8.48
N LYS A 172 9.22 1.19 9.44
CA LYS A 172 8.63 0.18 10.32
C LYS A 172 7.26 -0.22 9.81
N THR A 173 7.05 -1.52 9.68
CA THR A 173 5.75 -2.12 9.35
C THR A 173 4.98 -2.42 10.63
N LEU A 174 3.66 -2.16 10.64
CA LEU A 174 2.81 -2.22 11.83
C LEU A 174 3.45 -1.49 13.02
N PRO A 175 3.80 -0.19 12.85
CA PRO A 175 4.77 0.51 13.68
C PRO A 175 4.42 0.46 15.17
N GLN A 176 3.16 0.70 15.57
CA GLN A 176 2.78 0.68 16.97
C GLN A 176 2.96 -0.71 17.60
N ILE A 177 2.64 -1.78 16.86
CA ILE A 177 2.83 -3.16 17.35
C ILE A 177 4.32 -3.48 17.44
N ARG A 178 5.04 -3.29 16.33
CA ARG A 178 6.46 -3.67 16.22
C ARG A 178 7.33 -2.93 17.22
N GLU A 179 7.21 -1.61 17.31
CA GLU A 179 7.99 -0.81 18.24
C GLU A 179 7.63 -1.08 19.69
N GLY A 180 6.34 -1.27 19.99
CA GLY A 180 5.92 -1.70 21.33
C GLY A 180 6.54 -3.04 21.74
N LEU A 181 6.64 -4.00 20.81
CA LEU A 181 7.32 -5.27 21.06
C LEU A 181 8.84 -5.11 21.21
N GLU A 182 9.48 -4.32 20.33
CA GLU A 182 10.93 -4.09 20.35
C GLU A 182 11.38 -3.43 21.66
N GLU A 183 10.59 -2.47 22.15
CA GLU A 183 10.88 -1.65 23.32
C GLU A 183 10.30 -2.23 24.65
N GLY A 184 9.57 -3.35 24.60
CA GLY A 184 8.92 -3.92 25.78
C GLY A 184 7.71 -3.11 26.29
N GLN A 185 7.16 -2.24 25.44
CA GLN A 185 5.95 -1.44 25.72
C GLN A 185 4.69 -2.27 25.39
N TRP A 186 4.44 -3.29 26.21
CA TRP A 186 3.44 -4.33 25.93
C TRP A 186 2.03 -3.80 25.74
N ASP A 187 1.65 -2.75 26.49
CA ASP A 187 0.33 -2.15 26.38
C ASP A 187 0.18 -1.34 25.07
N GLU A 188 1.26 -0.70 24.61
CA GLU A 188 1.27 -0.06 23.30
C GLU A 188 1.11 -1.11 22.19
N ALA A 189 1.79 -2.25 22.30
CA ALA A 189 1.67 -3.34 21.35
C ALA A 189 0.23 -3.91 21.30
N ARG A 190 -0.41 -4.17 22.47
CA ARG A 190 -1.81 -4.63 22.54
C ARG A 190 -2.78 -3.63 21.92
N GLN A 191 -2.64 -2.36 22.25
CA GLN A 191 -3.46 -1.30 21.65
C GLN A 191 -3.22 -1.21 20.14
N GLY A 192 -1.97 -1.41 19.69
CA GLY A 192 -1.59 -1.47 18.29
C GLY A 192 -2.33 -2.57 17.54
N VAL A 193 -2.43 -3.78 18.09
CA VAL A 193 -3.21 -4.88 17.50
C VAL A 193 -4.65 -4.46 17.26
N THR A 194 -5.28 -3.85 18.27
CA THR A 194 -6.69 -3.40 18.16
C THR A 194 -6.87 -2.31 17.10
N LYS A 195 -6.00 -1.29 17.09
CA LYS A 195 -6.08 -0.17 16.14
C LYS A 195 -5.82 -0.62 14.70
N VAL A 196 -4.80 -1.45 14.50
CA VAL A 196 -4.46 -1.99 13.17
C VAL A 196 -5.58 -2.90 12.66
N ALA A 197 -6.12 -3.78 13.50
CA ALA A 197 -7.25 -4.62 13.12
C ALA A 197 -8.48 -3.79 12.72
N ALA A 198 -8.79 -2.72 13.46
CA ALA A 198 -9.89 -1.83 13.12
C ALA A 198 -9.66 -1.12 11.76
N ALA A 199 -8.43 -0.65 11.50
CA ALA A 199 -8.08 -0.01 10.23
C ALA A 199 -8.19 -0.99 9.05
N ILE A 200 -7.68 -2.22 9.18
CA ILE A 200 -7.79 -3.26 8.16
C ILE A 200 -9.27 -3.64 7.91
N ASN A 201 -10.08 -3.77 8.94
CA ASN A 201 -11.51 -4.04 8.80
C ASN A 201 -12.24 -2.90 8.08
N ALA A 202 -11.88 -1.64 8.36
CA ALA A 202 -12.42 -0.49 7.64
C ALA A 202 -12.05 -0.49 6.16
N LEU A 203 -10.82 -0.91 5.82
CA LEU A 203 -10.39 -1.12 4.45
C LEU A 203 -11.18 -2.26 3.79
N ALA A 204 -11.30 -3.42 4.45
CA ALA A 204 -12.06 -4.56 3.94
C ALA A 204 -13.51 -4.18 3.61
N ALA A 205 -14.18 -3.47 4.52
CA ALA A 205 -15.53 -2.98 4.30
C ALA A 205 -15.64 -2.00 3.11
N GLN A 206 -14.60 -1.20 2.86
CA GLN A 206 -14.58 -0.31 1.69
C GLN A 206 -14.35 -1.09 0.39
N VAL A 207 -13.49 -2.10 0.40
CA VAL A 207 -13.25 -3.00 -0.74
C VAL A 207 -14.52 -3.80 -1.08
N ASP A 208 -15.24 -4.29 -0.07
CA ASP A 208 -16.54 -4.98 -0.27
C ASP A 208 -17.56 -4.05 -0.95
N ARG A 209 -17.63 -2.78 -0.53
CA ARG A 209 -18.52 -1.80 -1.18
C ARG A 209 -18.13 -1.55 -2.63
N ALA A 210 -16.84 -1.45 -2.93
CA ALA A 210 -16.34 -1.30 -4.29
C ALA A 210 -16.70 -2.54 -5.14
N SER A 211 -16.51 -3.75 -4.60
CA SER A 211 -16.91 -5.02 -5.23
C SER A 211 -18.40 -5.08 -5.55
N ALA A 212 -19.25 -4.70 -4.58
CA ALA A 212 -20.69 -4.63 -4.78
C ALA A 212 -21.09 -3.60 -5.86
N GLY A 213 -20.38 -2.47 -5.94
CA GLY A 213 -20.55 -1.48 -6.99
C GLY A 213 -20.24 -2.06 -8.38
N LEU A 214 -19.10 -2.73 -8.53
CA LEU A 214 -18.70 -3.38 -9.78
C LEU A 214 -19.68 -4.46 -10.24
N SER A 215 -20.21 -5.24 -9.33
CA SER A 215 -21.19 -6.30 -9.65
C SER A 215 -22.50 -5.77 -10.23
N ARG A 216 -22.78 -4.47 -10.11
CA ARG A 216 -23.94 -3.78 -10.71
C ARG A 216 -23.61 -3.19 -12.08
N VAL A 217 -22.35 -2.89 -12.35
CA VAL A 217 -21.88 -2.32 -13.62
C VAL A 217 -21.91 -3.36 -14.75
N GLY A 218 -21.76 -4.65 -14.44
CA GLY A 218 -21.74 -5.73 -15.43
C GLY A 218 -23.13 -6.30 -15.77
N LYS A 219 -24.21 -5.71 -15.26
CA LYS A 219 -25.60 -6.12 -15.53
C LYS A 219 -26.33 -5.07 -16.34
#